data_94cee2936c65c7964640b8f21866e971
#
_entry.id   94cee2936c65c7964640b8f21866e971
#
_cell.length_a   1.000
_cell.length_b   1.000
_cell.length_c   1.000
_cell.angle_alpha   90.00
_cell.angle_beta   90.00
_cell.angle_gamma   90.00
#
_symmetry.space_group_name_H-M   'P 1'
#
loop_
_entity.id
_entity.type
_entity.pdbx_description
1 polymer ?
#
loop_
_entity_poly.entity_id
_entity_poly.type
_entity_poly.pdbx_seq_one_letter_code
_entity_poly.pdbx_strand_id
1 'polypeptide(L)'
;KGMVYAIQHPFTGKMLYPSNGACWRYQQDQMLEIMRGWCAYELRDLNDAHERAVVCGVPESDVRQGVQAIVLSESLEISAQKAQAVYDRGQWPRFFFTKGGKGGIARKTYLENVGGKLPTNFWAFTETGHTDEAKKEMLAIFDGKATFDTPKPHRLIEFVLKIAGTENALILDSFAGSGTTAHAVLNMNKADGGHRKFI
;
A
#
# COMPACT_ATOMS: atom_id res chain seq x y z
N LYS A 1 -3.33 1.98 26.45
CA LYS A 1 -3.92 1.72 25.12
C LYS A 1 -4.64 0.37 25.16
N GLY A 2 -5.98 0.33 24.97
CA GLY A 2 -6.80 -0.89 25.11
C GLY A 2 -6.73 -1.87 23.93
N MET A 3 -5.96 -1.58 22.90
CA MET A 3 -5.79 -2.44 21.71
C MET A 3 -4.36 -3.02 21.62
N VAL A 4 -3.68 -3.17 22.75
CA VAL A 4 -2.44 -3.93 22.86
C VAL A 4 -2.73 -5.19 23.67
N TYR A 5 -2.78 -6.32 23.01
CA TYR A 5 -3.06 -7.65 23.56
C TYR A 5 -2.34 -8.70 22.73
N ALA A 6 -2.11 -9.88 23.31
CA ALA A 6 -1.50 -11.00 22.61
C ALA A 6 -2.50 -11.72 21.69
N ILE A 7 -1.99 -12.24 20.58
CA ILE A 7 -2.69 -13.21 19.72
C ILE A 7 -1.78 -14.42 19.55
N GLN A 8 -2.27 -15.60 19.94
CA GLN A 8 -1.49 -16.83 19.77
C GLN A 8 -1.46 -17.27 18.32
N HIS A 9 -0.26 -17.54 17.83
CA HIS A 9 -0.04 -17.95 16.46
C HIS A 9 -0.47 -19.42 16.24
N PRO A 10 -1.35 -19.75 15.28
CA PRO A 10 -1.93 -21.07 15.16
C PRO A 10 -0.95 -22.14 14.66
N PHE A 11 0.12 -21.75 13.98
CA PHE A 11 1.14 -22.68 13.46
C PHE A 11 2.35 -22.85 14.38
N THR A 12 2.66 -21.87 15.22
CA THR A 12 3.89 -21.88 16.04
C THR A 12 3.63 -21.82 17.53
N GLY A 13 2.42 -21.55 17.96
CA GLY A 13 2.05 -21.35 19.37
C GLY A 13 2.57 -20.05 20.01
N LYS A 14 3.40 -19.28 19.31
CA LYS A 14 3.99 -18.04 19.86
C LYS A 14 2.94 -16.96 20.08
N MET A 15 3.10 -16.19 21.16
CA MET A 15 2.30 -14.98 21.40
C MET A 15 2.82 -13.84 20.52
N LEU A 16 1.93 -13.25 19.74
CA LEU A 16 2.21 -12.11 18.87
C LEU A 16 1.60 -10.85 19.47
N TYR A 17 2.40 -9.83 19.60
CA TYR A 17 1.99 -8.48 20.00
C TYR A 17 2.13 -7.50 18.84
N PRO A 18 1.49 -6.33 18.91
CA PRO A 18 1.80 -5.24 17.97
C PRO A 18 3.28 -4.84 18.08
N SER A 19 3.81 -4.22 17.05
CA SER A 19 5.15 -3.61 17.12
C SER A 19 5.22 -2.53 18.19
N ASN A 20 6.42 -2.28 18.74
CA ASN A 20 6.63 -1.27 19.77
C ASN A 20 6.03 0.09 19.35
N GLY A 21 5.29 0.70 20.26
CA GLY A 21 4.58 1.95 20.04
C GLY A 21 3.27 1.83 19.24
N ALA A 22 3.00 0.68 18.62
CA ALA A 22 1.79 0.40 17.83
C ALA A 22 0.67 -0.24 18.69
N CYS A 23 -0.48 -0.46 18.06
CA CYS A 23 -1.61 -1.21 18.61
C CYS A 23 -2.36 -1.93 17.48
N TRP A 24 -3.14 -2.94 17.84
CA TRP A 24 -4.07 -3.52 16.89
C TRP A 24 -5.15 -2.51 16.49
N ARG A 25 -5.72 -2.64 15.29
CA ARG A 25 -6.77 -1.71 14.80
C ARG A 25 -8.17 -2.05 15.29
N TYR A 26 -8.33 -3.20 15.94
CA TYR A 26 -9.61 -3.72 16.36
C TYR A 26 -9.61 -4.01 17.86
N GLN A 27 -10.76 -3.82 18.48
CA GLN A 27 -11.00 -4.29 19.84
C GLN A 27 -10.94 -5.82 19.88
N GLN A 28 -10.74 -6.38 21.08
CA GLN A 28 -10.52 -7.82 21.27
C GLN A 28 -11.64 -8.68 20.69
N ASP A 29 -12.90 -8.32 20.93
CA ASP A 29 -14.05 -9.08 20.45
C ASP A 29 -14.10 -9.16 18.93
N GLN A 30 -13.91 -8.04 18.25
CA GLN A 30 -13.86 -7.97 16.79
C GLN A 30 -12.68 -8.76 16.23
N MET A 31 -11.50 -8.66 16.89
CA MET A 31 -10.32 -9.40 16.45
C MET A 31 -10.50 -10.90 16.69
N LEU A 32 -11.11 -11.30 17.80
CA LEU A 32 -11.43 -12.70 18.11
C LEU A 32 -12.29 -13.32 17.00
N GLU A 33 -13.36 -12.64 16.59
CA GLU A 33 -14.21 -13.12 15.50
C GLU A 33 -13.45 -13.29 14.18
N ILE A 34 -12.56 -12.35 13.87
CA ILE A 34 -11.71 -12.46 12.67
C ILE A 34 -10.76 -13.66 12.78
N MET A 35 -10.13 -13.84 13.95
CA MET A 35 -9.16 -14.93 14.16
C MET A 35 -9.83 -16.31 14.17
N ARG A 36 -11.08 -16.42 14.61
CA ARG A 36 -11.89 -17.64 14.50
C ARG A 36 -12.08 -18.14 13.08
N GLY A 37 -11.88 -17.28 12.09
CA GLY A 37 -11.81 -17.70 10.69
C GLY A 37 -10.61 -18.60 10.34
N TRP A 38 -9.59 -18.70 11.22
CA TRP A 38 -8.44 -19.59 11.04
C TRP A 38 -8.62 -20.93 11.75
N CYS A 39 -8.94 -20.89 13.04
CA CYS A 39 -9.19 -22.03 13.90
C CYS A 39 -9.96 -21.58 15.15
N ALA A 40 -10.14 -22.46 16.13
CA ALA A 40 -10.84 -22.12 17.36
C ALA A 40 -9.99 -21.25 18.29
N TYR A 41 -10.53 -20.09 18.68
CA TYR A 41 -9.89 -19.12 19.58
C TYR A 41 -10.82 -18.71 20.70
N GLU A 42 -10.26 -18.40 21.85
CA GLU A 42 -10.94 -17.86 23.03
C GLU A 42 -10.17 -16.70 23.65
N LEU A 43 -10.82 -15.96 24.55
CA LEU A 43 -10.16 -14.96 25.39
C LEU A 43 -9.64 -15.61 26.68
N ARG A 44 -8.40 -15.31 27.05
CA ARG A 44 -7.77 -15.80 28.28
C ARG A 44 -6.89 -14.74 28.90
N ASP A 45 -6.90 -14.62 30.20
CA ASP A 45 -5.96 -13.78 30.93
C ASP A 45 -4.62 -14.52 31.03
N LEU A 46 -3.54 -13.85 30.59
CA LEU A 46 -2.17 -14.38 30.60
C LEU A 46 -1.29 -13.70 31.64
N ASN A 47 -1.78 -12.70 32.38
CA ASN A 47 -0.95 -11.82 33.23
C ASN A 47 0.24 -11.20 32.49
N ASP A 48 0.03 -10.81 31.23
CA ASP A 48 1.03 -10.30 30.29
C ASP A 48 1.22 -8.77 30.37
N ALA A 49 1.00 -8.18 31.55
CA ALA A 49 1.13 -6.73 31.77
C ALA A 49 2.54 -6.22 31.41
N HIS A 50 3.57 -7.00 31.73
CA HIS A 50 4.96 -6.67 31.40
C HIS A 50 5.19 -6.56 29.88
N GLU A 51 4.81 -7.56 29.11
CA GLU A 51 4.96 -7.58 27.65
C GLU A 51 4.20 -6.43 26.98
N ARG A 52 2.99 -6.15 27.47
CA ARG A 52 2.18 -5.01 26.99
C ARG A 52 2.81 -3.67 27.35
N ALA A 53 3.46 -3.55 28.50
CA ALA A 53 4.19 -2.36 28.92
C ALA A 53 5.36 -2.07 27.97
N VAL A 54 6.14 -3.09 27.62
CA VAL A 54 7.24 -2.99 26.64
C VAL A 54 6.72 -2.50 25.29
N VAL A 55 5.63 -3.08 24.78
CA VAL A 55 5.02 -2.65 23.51
C VAL A 55 4.51 -1.21 23.58
N CYS A 56 3.92 -0.81 24.69
CA CYS A 56 3.41 0.54 24.90
C CYS A 56 4.49 1.59 25.14
N GLY A 57 5.68 1.17 25.59
CA GLY A 57 6.76 2.07 26.03
C GLY A 57 6.41 2.84 27.31
N VAL A 58 5.69 2.21 28.26
CA VAL A 58 5.25 2.81 29.52
C VAL A 58 5.55 1.86 30.69
N PRO A 59 5.58 2.36 31.94
CA PRO A 59 5.66 1.50 33.13
C PRO A 59 4.51 0.48 33.17
N GLU A 60 4.75 -0.68 33.77
CA GLU A 60 3.75 -1.76 33.89
C GLU A 60 2.50 -1.33 34.69
N SER A 61 2.67 -0.43 35.64
CA SER A 61 1.57 0.19 36.41
C SER A 61 0.56 0.95 35.51
N ASP A 62 1.02 1.44 34.38
CA ASP A 62 0.25 2.32 33.50
C ASP A 62 -0.46 1.57 32.36
N VAL A 63 -0.26 0.26 32.24
CA VAL A 63 -0.99 -0.55 31.26
C VAL A 63 -2.41 -0.85 31.75
N ARG A 64 -3.33 -0.88 30.81
CA ARG A 64 -4.74 -1.18 31.10
C ARG A 64 -4.86 -2.59 31.71
N GLN A 65 -5.53 -2.67 32.85
CA GLN A 65 -5.85 -3.94 33.51
C GLN A 65 -7.03 -4.66 32.83
N GLY A 66 -7.16 -5.98 33.04
CA GLY A 66 -8.26 -6.78 32.52
C GLY A 66 -8.24 -6.99 30.99
N VAL A 67 -7.09 -6.78 30.36
CA VAL A 67 -6.90 -7.07 28.94
C VAL A 67 -6.58 -8.55 28.79
N GLN A 68 -7.40 -9.28 28.04
CA GLN A 68 -7.22 -10.69 27.78
C GLN A 68 -6.49 -10.92 26.46
N ALA A 69 -5.78 -12.03 26.32
CA ALA A 69 -5.18 -12.48 25.07
C ALA A 69 -6.17 -13.31 24.24
N ILE A 70 -5.97 -13.31 22.94
CA ILE A 70 -6.68 -14.20 22.01
C ILE A 70 -5.83 -15.46 21.86
N VAL A 71 -6.22 -16.57 22.48
CA VAL A 71 -5.45 -17.82 22.51
C VAL A 71 -6.20 -18.96 21.86
N LEU A 72 -5.46 -19.98 21.45
CA LEU A 72 -6.04 -21.19 20.90
C LEU A 72 -6.87 -21.90 21.99
N SER A 73 -8.08 -22.30 21.65
CA SER A 73 -8.95 -23.10 22.54
C SER A 73 -8.74 -24.61 22.38
N GLU A 74 -7.96 -25.02 21.37
CA GLU A 74 -7.58 -26.43 21.10
C GLU A 74 -6.06 -26.58 21.14
N SER A 75 -5.58 -27.82 21.07
CA SER A 75 -4.14 -28.06 20.99
C SER A 75 -3.50 -27.37 19.77
N LEU A 76 -2.22 -27.04 19.88
CA LEU A 76 -1.48 -26.42 18.77
C LEU A 76 -1.55 -27.27 17.49
N GLU A 77 -1.46 -28.58 17.62
CA GLU A 77 -1.51 -29.52 16.49
C GLU A 77 -2.83 -29.43 15.74
N ILE A 78 -3.96 -29.50 16.46
CA ILE A 78 -5.30 -29.39 15.87
C ILE A 78 -5.50 -28.00 15.25
N SER A 79 -5.09 -26.96 15.95
CA SER A 79 -5.19 -25.59 15.47
C SER A 79 -4.38 -25.35 14.22
N ALA A 80 -3.14 -25.91 14.14
CA ALA A 80 -2.29 -25.81 12.97
C ALA A 80 -2.89 -26.54 11.76
N GLN A 81 -3.48 -27.73 11.95
CA GLN A 81 -4.17 -28.46 10.88
C GLN A 81 -5.35 -27.68 10.32
N LYS A 82 -6.19 -27.11 11.19
CA LYS A 82 -7.34 -26.28 10.79
C LYS A 82 -6.88 -25.01 10.04
N ALA A 83 -5.87 -24.34 10.58
CA ALA A 83 -5.31 -23.14 9.96
C ALA A 83 -4.65 -23.43 8.61
N GLN A 84 -3.99 -24.60 8.46
CA GLN A 84 -3.42 -25.02 7.18
C GLN A 84 -4.50 -25.25 6.13
N ALA A 85 -5.60 -25.89 6.49
CA ALA A 85 -6.74 -26.07 5.58
C ALA A 85 -7.34 -24.73 5.09
N VAL A 86 -7.40 -23.72 5.96
CA VAL A 86 -7.82 -22.37 5.58
C VAL A 86 -6.78 -21.73 4.67
N TYR A 87 -5.48 -21.90 4.97
CA TYR A 87 -4.38 -21.38 4.18
C TYR A 87 -4.40 -21.93 2.74
N ASP A 88 -4.54 -23.23 2.59
CA ASP A 88 -4.51 -23.96 1.31
C ASP A 88 -5.74 -23.58 0.43
N ARG A 89 -6.89 -23.33 1.06
CA ARG A 89 -8.10 -22.86 0.36
C ARG A 89 -7.93 -21.47 -0.24
N GLY A 90 -7.00 -20.63 0.26
CA GLY A 90 -6.72 -19.29 -0.27
C GLY A 90 -7.72 -18.19 0.10
N GLN A 91 -8.85 -18.52 0.72
CA GLN A 91 -9.85 -17.57 1.20
C GLN A 91 -9.58 -17.19 2.65
N TRP A 92 -8.51 -16.48 2.88
CA TRP A 92 -8.04 -16.14 4.23
C TRP A 92 -8.92 -15.07 4.88
N PRO A 93 -9.02 -15.07 6.22
CA PRO A 93 -9.61 -13.97 6.98
C PRO A 93 -8.94 -12.62 6.70
N ARG A 94 -9.56 -11.53 7.16
CA ARG A 94 -9.05 -10.17 6.96
C ARG A 94 -7.64 -9.96 7.52
N PHE A 95 -7.30 -10.64 8.60
CA PHE A 95 -5.93 -10.74 9.11
C PHE A 95 -5.38 -12.11 8.78
N PHE A 96 -4.16 -12.14 8.29
CA PHE A 96 -3.49 -13.35 7.83
C PHE A 96 -2.05 -13.41 8.31
N PHE A 97 -1.48 -14.64 8.30
CA PHE A 97 -0.11 -14.89 8.70
C PHE A 97 0.80 -14.84 7.46
N THR A 98 1.83 -13.99 7.52
CA THR A 98 2.78 -13.79 6.41
C THR A 98 3.74 -14.97 6.27
N LYS A 99 4.64 -14.92 5.27
CA LYS A 99 5.72 -15.92 5.05
C LYS A 99 5.22 -17.36 5.04
N GLY A 100 4.16 -17.64 4.27
CA GLY A 100 3.63 -19.00 4.20
C GLY A 100 3.04 -19.51 5.52
N GLY A 101 2.42 -18.65 6.31
CA GLY A 101 1.85 -19.01 7.62
C GLY A 101 2.87 -19.01 8.76
N LYS A 102 4.16 -18.72 8.53
CA LYS A 102 5.21 -18.76 9.56
C LYS A 102 5.61 -17.38 10.10
N GLY A 103 5.05 -16.30 9.53
CA GLY A 103 5.40 -14.93 9.87
C GLY A 103 4.39 -14.27 10.81
N GLY A 104 4.54 -12.97 11.03
CA GLY A 104 3.62 -12.16 11.81
C GLY A 104 2.27 -11.96 11.14
N ILE A 105 1.37 -11.27 11.86
CA ILE A 105 0.02 -10.95 11.39
C ILE A 105 0.07 -9.71 10.48
N ALA A 106 -0.57 -9.80 9.32
CA ALA A 106 -0.79 -8.70 8.41
C ALA A 106 -2.30 -8.57 8.08
N ARG A 107 -2.72 -7.37 7.67
CA ARG A 107 -4.09 -7.10 7.27
C ARG A 107 -4.23 -7.08 5.76
N LYS A 108 -5.24 -7.74 5.22
CA LYS A 108 -5.61 -7.61 3.81
C LYS A 108 -6.06 -6.19 3.49
N THR A 109 -5.58 -5.68 2.38
CA THR A 109 -6.13 -4.49 1.73
C THR A 109 -6.60 -4.92 0.34
N TYR A 110 -7.85 -4.68 0.03
CA TYR A 110 -8.41 -5.01 -1.29
C TYR A 110 -7.99 -3.95 -2.29
N LEU A 111 -7.65 -4.36 -3.52
CA LEU A 111 -7.12 -3.48 -4.55
C LEU A 111 -8.09 -2.33 -4.88
N GLU A 112 -9.37 -2.59 -4.89
CA GLU A 112 -10.44 -1.61 -5.08
C GLU A 112 -10.48 -0.48 -4.02
N ASN A 113 -9.90 -0.76 -2.82
CA ASN A 113 -9.81 0.19 -1.71
C ASN A 113 -8.41 0.81 -1.59
N VAL A 114 -7.51 0.52 -2.52
CA VAL A 114 -6.18 1.13 -2.55
C VAL A 114 -6.27 2.37 -3.41
N GLY A 115 -6.15 3.54 -2.80
CA GLY A 115 -5.94 4.77 -3.55
C GLY A 115 -4.65 4.69 -4.37
N GLY A 116 -4.58 5.44 -5.47
CA GLY A 116 -3.37 5.52 -6.28
C GLY A 116 -2.14 5.90 -5.44
N LYS A 117 -0.96 5.54 -5.91
CA LYS A 117 0.30 5.99 -5.30
C LYS A 117 0.44 7.49 -5.53
N LEU A 118 0.62 8.24 -4.46
CA LEU A 118 0.93 9.67 -4.60
C LEU A 118 2.26 9.83 -5.36
N PRO A 119 2.33 10.75 -6.32
CA PRO A 119 3.57 11.04 -7.01
C PRO A 119 4.61 11.55 -6.02
N THR A 120 5.86 11.12 -6.20
CA THR A 120 6.98 11.65 -5.42
C THR A 120 7.41 13.01 -5.98
N ASN A 121 8.21 13.74 -5.23
CA ASN A 121 8.83 14.98 -5.71
C ASN A 121 10.12 14.74 -6.54
N PHE A 122 10.46 13.48 -6.78
CA PHE A 122 11.59 13.08 -7.63
C PHE A 122 11.07 12.18 -8.75
N TRP A 123 11.34 12.57 -10.00
CA TRP A 123 10.96 11.84 -11.21
C TRP A 123 12.21 11.49 -12.00
N ALA A 124 12.49 10.19 -12.11
CA ALA A 124 13.67 9.71 -12.80
C ALA A 124 13.58 10.01 -14.31
N PHE A 125 14.68 10.42 -14.92
CA PHE A 125 14.73 10.69 -16.37
C PHE A 125 14.40 9.45 -17.22
N THR A 126 14.60 8.25 -16.68
CA THR A 126 14.21 6.99 -17.33
C THR A 126 12.69 6.89 -17.56
N GLU A 127 11.91 7.55 -16.70
CA GLU A 127 10.45 7.61 -16.79
C GLU A 127 9.96 8.83 -17.58
N THR A 128 10.56 9.98 -17.32
CA THR A 128 10.08 11.28 -17.83
C THR A 128 10.88 11.83 -19.00
N GLY A 129 11.98 11.17 -19.39
CA GLY A 129 12.85 11.62 -20.47
C GLY A 129 13.85 12.70 -20.04
N HIS A 130 14.72 13.10 -20.95
CA HIS A 130 15.68 14.17 -20.78
C HIS A 130 15.81 15.01 -22.05
N THR A 131 16.51 16.17 -21.97
CA THR A 131 16.59 17.16 -23.05
C THR A 131 17.20 16.60 -24.35
N ASP A 132 18.20 15.70 -24.28
CA ASP A 132 18.80 15.12 -25.47
C ASP A 132 17.84 14.21 -26.25
N GLU A 133 16.99 13.45 -25.53
CA GLU A 133 15.92 12.66 -26.12
C GLU A 133 14.93 13.57 -26.84
N ALA A 134 14.48 14.63 -26.17
CA ALA A 134 13.57 15.60 -26.74
C ALA A 134 14.16 16.30 -27.99
N LYS A 135 15.45 16.60 -27.99
CA LYS A 135 16.13 17.18 -29.15
C LYS A 135 16.19 16.23 -30.33
N LYS A 136 16.51 14.97 -30.10
CA LYS A 136 16.51 13.93 -31.15
C LYS A 136 15.11 13.72 -31.73
N GLU A 137 14.09 13.70 -30.91
CA GLU A 137 12.69 13.57 -31.35
C GLU A 137 12.27 14.80 -32.20
N MET A 138 12.56 16.01 -31.74
CA MET A 138 12.31 17.24 -32.51
C MET A 138 12.99 17.22 -33.84
N LEU A 139 14.29 16.84 -33.93
CA LEU A 139 15.02 16.72 -35.18
C LEU A 139 14.38 15.70 -36.12
N ALA A 140 13.86 14.59 -35.61
CA ALA A 140 13.15 13.60 -36.41
C ALA A 140 11.81 14.14 -36.96
N ILE A 141 11.07 14.93 -36.19
CA ILE A 141 9.80 15.55 -36.62
C ILE A 141 10.03 16.63 -37.69
N PHE A 142 11.10 17.39 -37.60
CA PHE A 142 11.41 18.54 -38.47
C PHE A 142 12.54 18.29 -39.50
N ASP A 143 12.68 17.06 -39.98
CA ASP A 143 13.62 16.66 -41.00
C ASP A 143 15.08 17.15 -40.74
N GLY A 144 15.55 16.99 -39.51
CA GLY A 144 16.87 17.34 -39.06
C GLY A 144 17.08 18.85 -38.74
N LYS A 145 16.03 19.66 -38.78
CA LYS A 145 16.11 21.07 -38.42
C LYS A 145 15.89 21.30 -36.94
N ALA A 146 16.86 21.92 -36.28
CA ALA A 146 16.74 22.35 -34.89
C ALA A 146 15.87 23.63 -34.82
N THR A 147 14.59 23.50 -34.58
CA THR A 147 13.64 24.61 -34.49
C THR A 147 13.61 25.25 -33.10
N PHE A 148 14.15 24.57 -32.08
CA PHE A 148 14.20 25.05 -30.70
C PHE A 148 15.42 24.48 -29.96
N ASP A 149 16.12 25.30 -29.17
CA ASP A 149 17.41 24.91 -28.59
C ASP A 149 17.30 23.90 -27.46
N THR A 150 16.32 24.06 -26.58
CA THR A 150 16.15 23.27 -25.35
C THR A 150 14.72 22.73 -25.20
N PRO A 151 14.28 21.83 -26.10
CA PRO A 151 12.94 21.24 -26.02
C PRO A 151 12.80 20.40 -24.73
N LYS A 152 11.61 20.37 -24.16
CA LYS A 152 11.29 19.47 -23.04
C LYS A 152 10.84 18.11 -23.56
N PRO A 153 11.13 17.02 -22.88
CA PRO A 153 10.62 15.71 -23.29
C PRO A 153 9.09 15.63 -23.13
N HIS A 154 8.41 15.14 -24.16
CA HIS A 154 6.95 15.01 -24.12
C HIS A 154 6.48 14.10 -22.98
N ARG A 155 7.25 13.05 -22.65
CA ARG A 155 6.94 12.15 -21.52
C ARG A 155 6.87 12.87 -20.17
N LEU A 156 7.67 13.93 -19.96
CA LEU A 156 7.56 14.75 -18.74
C LEU A 156 6.20 15.46 -18.68
N ILE A 157 5.77 16.04 -19.80
CA ILE A 157 4.50 16.75 -19.87
C ILE A 157 3.33 15.75 -19.74
N GLU A 158 3.40 14.60 -20.40
CA GLU A 158 2.41 13.53 -20.21
C GLU A 158 2.30 13.10 -18.75
N PHE A 159 3.42 12.98 -18.03
CA PHE A 159 3.42 12.63 -16.62
C PHE A 159 2.75 13.73 -15.76
N VAL A 160 3.04 15.00 -16.03
CA VAL A 160 2.36 16.14 -15.37
C VAL A 160 0.86 16.10 -15.63
N LEU A 161 0.45 15.89 -16.88
CA LEU A 161 -0.96 15.86 -17.26
C LEU A 161 -1.71 14.66 -16.68
N LYS A 162 -1.06 13.51 -16.50
CA LYS A 162 -1.62 12.33 -15.81
C LYS A 162 -1.89 12.60 -14.34
N ILE A 163 -1.06 13.44 -13.69
CA ILE A 163 -1.22 13.79 -12.27
C ILE A 163 -2.27 14.87 -12.08
N ALA A 164 -2.26 15.91 -12.92
CA ALA A 164 -3.00 17.13 -12.72
C ALA A 164 -4.29 17.26 -13.56
N GLY A 165 -4.41 16.46 -14.63
CA GLY A 165 -5.49 16.59 -15.61
C GLY A 165 -6.47 15.42 -15.62
N THR A 166 -7.54 15.58 -16.38
CA THR A 166 -8.52 14.55 -16.72
C THR A 166 -8.46 14.24 -18.22
N GLU A 167 -9.18 13.20 -18.66
CA GLU A 167 -9.26 12.83 -20.08
C GLU A 167 -9.92 13.90 -20.97
N ASN A 168 -10.63 14.87 -20.39
CA ASN A 168 -11.28 15.97 -21.08
C ASN A 168 -10.75 17.36 -20.70
N ALA A 169 -9.53 17.42 -20.10
CA ALA A 169 -8.95 18.67 -19.63
C ALA A 169 -8.69 19.68 -20.77
N LEU A 170 -8.81 20.97 -20.45
CA LEU A 170 -8.31 22.06 -21.28
C LEU A 170 -6.96 22.51 -20.69
N ILE A 171 -5.92 22.46 -21.52
CA ILE A 171 -4.54 22.73 -21.12
C ILE A 171 -4.10 24.07 -21.77
N LEU A 172 -3.69 25.02 -20.96
CA LEU A 172 -3.12 26.29 -21.41
C LEU A 172 -1.58 26.23 -21.27
N ASP A 173 -0.89 26.48 -22.39
CA ASP A 173 0.55 26.68 -22.43
C ASP A 173 0.86 28.07 -23.03
N SER A 174 1.06 29.05 -22.16
CA SER A 174 1.28 30.44 -22.57
C SER A 174 2.60 30.67 -23.33
N PHE A 175 3.54 29.73 -23.30
CA PHE A 175 4.85 29.81 -23.94
C PHE A 175 5.15 28.50 -24.66
N ALA A 176 4.42 28.21 -25.71
CA ALA A 176 4.41 26.93 -26.43
C ALA A 176 5.80 26.33 -26.73
N GLY A 177 6.85 27.17 -26.86
CA GLY A 177 8.21 26.71 -27.07
C GLY A 177 8.35 25.84 -28.32
N SER A 178 8.74 24.57 -28.11
CA SER A 178 8.83 23.56 -29.18
C SER A 178 7.50 22.84 -29.44
N GLY A 179 6.39 23.26 -28.83
CA GLY A 179 5.09 22.61 -28.96
C GLY A 179 4.96 21.29 -28.17
N THR A 180 5.82 21.06 -27.18
CA THR A 180 5.86 19.81 -26.41
C THR A 180 4.53 19.50 -25.71
N THR A 181 3.84 20.52 -25.21
CA THR A 181 2.54 20.34 -24.56
C THR A 181 1.49 19.84 -25.56
N ALA A 182 1.44 20.42 -26.76
CA ALA A 182 0.57 19.95 -27.84
C ALA A 182 0.87 18.49 -28.21
N HIS A 183 2.14 18.15 -28.37
CA HIS A 183 2.58 16.79 -28.66
C HIS A 183 2.15 15.79 -27.58
N ALA A 184 2.38 16.12 -26.30
CA ALA A 184 1.96 15.29 -25.17
C ALA A 184 0.43 15.06 -25.14
N VAL A 185 -0.37 16.12 -25.38
CA VAL A 185 -1.84 16.02 -25.42
C VAL A 185 -2.31 15.11 -26.54
N LEU A 186 -1.74 15.24 -27.74
CA LEU A 186 -2.09 14.40 -28.87
C LEU A 186 -1.74 12.93 -28.62
N ASN A 187 -0.56 12.66 -28.06
CA ASN A 187 -0.14 11.30 -27.70
C ASN A 187 -1.05 10.68 -26.66
N MET A 188 -1.40 11.41 -25.61
CA MET A 188 -2.31 10.93 -24.56
C MET A 188 -3.69 10.62 -25.12
N ASN A 189 -4.29 11.51 -25.92
CA ASN A 189 -5.58 11.30 -26.55
C ASN A 189 -5.57 10.06 -27.46
N LYS A 190 -4.48 9.85 -28.21
CA LYS A 190 -4.29 8.66 -29.05
C LYS A 190 -4.20 7.37 -28.21
N ALA A 191 -3.56 7.44 -27.04
CA ALA A 191 -3.30 6.29 -26.19
C ALA A 191 -4.54 5.85 -25.38
N ASP A 192 -5.34 6.79 -24.87
CA ASP A 192 -6.45 6.53 -23.96
C ASP A 192 -7.85 6.88 -24.52
N GLY A 193 -7.92 7.42 -25.75
CA GLY A 193 -9.18 7.85 -26.36
C GLY A 193 -9.74 9.15 -25.74
N GLY A 194 -8.96 9.87 -24.98
CA GLY A 194 -9.35 11.13 -24.33
C GLY A 194 -9.60 12.26 -25.34
N HIS A 195 -10.24 13.33 -24.84
CA HIS A 195 -10.62 14.52 -25.62
C HIS A 195 -10.00 15.79 -25.06
N ARG A 196 -8.75 15.68 -24.55
CA ARG A 196 -8.01 16.84 -24.04
C ARG A 196 -7.80 17.85 -25.16
N LYS A 197 -7.88 19.13 -24.83
CA LYS A 197 -7.62 20.25 -25.71
C LYS A 197 -6.48 21.08 -25.18
N PHE A 198 -5.73 21.74 -26.06
CA PHE A 198 -4.67 22.68 -25.68
C PHE A 198 -4.83 24.01 -26.38
N ILE A 199 -4.34 25.08 -25.73
CA ILE A 199 -4.31 26.45 -26.23
C ILE A 199 -2.89 26.99 -26.01
#